data_920a224d1e3798c16164043af03327a7
#
_entry.id   920a224d1e3798c16164043af03327a7
#
_cell.length_a   1.000
_cell.length_b   1.000
_cell.length_c   1.000
_cell.angle_alpha   90.00
_cell.angle_beta   90.00
_cell.angle_gamma   90.00
#
_symmetry.space_group_name_H-M   'P 1'
#
loop_
_entity.id
_entity.type
_entity.pdbx_description
1 polymer ?
#
loop_
_entity_poly.entity_id
_entity_poly.type
_entity_poly.pdbx_seq_one_letter_code
_entity_poly.pdbx_strand_id
1 'polypeptide(L)'
;WAINEDDLPIALHHGSLAAEQRRKVEAAMARGDLKAVVCTSTLDLGIDWGDVDLVIQLAAPKGASRLVQRIGRANHRLDEPSRALMVPASRFEMLECQAAREAVAENAFDWEPEHTGTLDTLAQHVMGCACSEAFDLADLFAEVTTAGPYRGLTHEAFEEVVDLVATGGYALRTYDRFARIVRTRDGKWTVRNAQMAQRHRMNVGAIVSAANLNVRVAGRRAGGKHLVAGRKIGEAEEWYFEQMTPGDTFVFAGQVWAFQGIVKTDALVSPAVDKDPKIPSYGGSKFPLGTSLAERVRRMVQDRDHWRVLPPDVQEWLELQDLRSAIPEAETLLVETFPRGTRHFLVAYPFEGRLAHTTLAMLLTRRLDRMGVGPLGFVVTDYSLAIWSIRPMHDLDLDALFEPDMLGDDLEAWLEETFMMKRSFRNCALISGLIEQRQPGAEKTGRQVTFSTDLIYDVLRRHQPDHLLLRTCLLYTSDAADDTPC
;
A
#
# COMPACT_ATOMS: atom_id res chain seq x y z
N TRP A 1 -27.87 -0.31 -3.28
CA TRP A 1 -29.14 -0.83 -3.78
C TRP A 1 -30.35 -0.38 -2.96
N ALA A 2 -30.26 -0.30 -1.66
CA ALA A 2 -31.35 0.17 -0.80
C ALA A 2 -31.65 1.69 -0.90
N ILE A 3 -30.88 2.43 -1.69
CA ILE A 3 -30.97 3.89 -1.83
C ILE A 3 -31.45 4.32 -3.22
N ASN A 4 -31.58 3.41 -4.18
CA ASN A 4 -32.09 3.70 -5.52
C ASN A 4 -33.60 3.44 -5.58
N GLU A 5 -34.33 4.17 -4.72
CA GLU A 5 -35.81 4.05 -4.64
C GLU A 5 -36.52 4.52 -5.93
N ASP A 6 -35.87 5.40 -6.70
CA ASP A 6 -36.41 5.93 -7.96
C ASP A 6 -36.04 5.09 -9.20
N ASP A 7 -35.40 3.92 -9.02
CA ASP A 7 -34.92 3.05 -10.10
C ASP A 7 -34.09 3.78 -11.18
N LEU A 8 -33.25 4.71 -10.73
CA LEU A 8 -32.38 5.49 -11.61
C LEU A 8 -31.30 4.58 -12.21
N PRO A 9 -30.88 4.82 -13.46
CA PRO A 9 -29.81 4.07 -14.11
C PRO A 9 -28.43 4.44 -13.55
N ILE A 10 -28.22 4.11 -12.25
CA ILE A 10 -26.99 4.36 -11.50
C ILE A 10 -26.41 3.01 -11.07
N ALA A 11 -25.10 2.83 -11.24
CA ALA A 11 -24.39 1.62 -10.83
C ALA A 11 -23.24 1.91 -9.90
N LEU A 12 -22.80 0.86 -9.16
CA LEU A 12 -21.61 0.88 -8.31
C LEU A 12 -20.50 0.05 -8.95
N HIS A 13 -19.26 0.55 -8.90
CA HIS A 13 -18.09 -0.18 -9.37
C HIS A 13 -16.93 -0.05 -8.37
N HIS A 14 -16.60 -1.13 -7.66
CA HIS A 14 -15.49 -1.16 -6.70
C HIS A 14 -14.87 -2.55 -6.60
N GLY A 15 -13.64 -2.64 -6.05
CA GLY A 15 -12.85 -3.87 -6.00
C GLY A 15 -13.51 -5.05 -5.28
N SER A 16 -14.37 -4.80 -4.30
CA SER A 16 -15.07 -5.85 -3.54
C SER A 16 -16.28 -6.45 -4.28
N LEU A 17 -16.69 -5.89 -5.41
CA LEU A 17 -17.72 -6.51 -6.24
C LEU A 17 -17.16 -7.74 -6.98
N ALA A 18 -18.00 -8.77 -7.13
CA ALA A 18 -17.64 -9.93 -7.92
C ALA A 18 -17.29 -9.50 -9.36
N ALA A 19 -16.28 -10.14 -9.97
CA ALA A 19 -15.80 -9.80 -11.31
C ALA A 19 -16.92 -9.79 -12.37
N GLU A 20 -17.89 -10.71 -12.26
CA GLU A 20 -19.05 -10.76 -13.14
C GLU A 20 -19.92 -9.50 -13.03
N GLN A 21 -20.12 -8.98 -11.81
CA GLN A 21 -20.90 -7.76 -11.60
C GLN A 21 -20.18 -6.54 -12.16
N ARG A 22 -18.87 -6.45 -11.94
CA ARG A 22 -18.06 -5.36 -12.52
C ARG A 22 -18.16 -5.34 -14.04
N ARG A 23 -18.00 -6.50 -14.71
CA ARG A 23 -18.13 -6.62 -16.18
C ARG A 23 -19.53 -6.20 -16.68
N LYS A 24 -20.59 -6.48 -15.91
CA LYS A 24 -21.96 -6.03 -16.28
C LYS A 24 -22.07 -4.51 -16.24
N VAL A 25 -21.49 -3.86 -15.21
CA VAL A 25 -21.46 -2.39 -15.12
C VAL A 25 -20.63 -1.79 -16.24
N GLU A 26 -19.45 -2.33 -16.52
CA GLU A 26 -18.56 -1.92 -17.61
C GLU A 26 -19.27 -2.01 -18.96
N ALA A 27 -19.94 -3.12 -19.24
CA ALA A 27 -20.69 -3.29 -20.46
C ALA A 27 -21.90 -2.34 -20.58
N ALA A 28 -22.57 -2.02 -19.47
CA ALA A 28 -23.67 -1.07 -19.46
C ALA A 28 -23.18 0.38 -19.65
N MET A 29 -22.00 0.74 -19.11
CA MET A 29 -21.34 2.02 -19.40
C MET A 29 -21.04 2.16 -20.89
N ALA A 30 -20.39 1.16 -21.48
CA ALA A 30 -19.99 1.17 -22.89
C ALA A 30 -21.20 1.30 -23.84
N ARG A 31 -22.39 0.84 -23.44
CA ARG A 31 -23.63 1.01 -24.22
C ARG A 31 -24.36 2.32 -23.97
N GLY A 32 -23.92 3.14 -22.98
CA GLY A 32 -24.63 4.34 -22.58
C GLY A 32 -25.93 4.10 -21.80
N ASP A 33 -26.11 2.90 -21.23
CA ASP A 33 -27.33 2.54 -20.47
C ASP A 33 -27.38 3.22 -19.09
N LEU A 34 -26.25 3.73 -18.59
CA LEU A 34 -26.12 4.31 -17.25
C LEU A 34 -26.06 5.85 -17.32
N LYS A 35 -26.73 6.51 -16.38
CA LYS A 35 -26.63 7.96 -16.15
C LYS A 35 -25.49 8.35 -15.24
N ALA A 36 -25.14 7.47 -14.32
CA ALA A 36 -24.01 7.69 -13.41
C ALA A 36 -23.43 6.35 -12.93
N VAL A 37 -22.12 6.37 -12.65
CA VAL A 37 -21.42 5.27 -11.98
C VAL A 37 -20.67 5.84 -10.79
N VAL A 38 -20.92 5.29 -9.61
CA VAL A 38 -20.16 5.59 -8.40
C VAL A 38 -19.05 4.54 -8.26
N CYS A 39 -17.81 4.97 -8.32
CA CYS A 39 -16.67 4.07 -8.30
C CYS A 39 -15.59 4.50 -7.31
N THR A 40 -14.77 3.56 -6.89
CA THR A 40 -13.48 3.81 -6.27
C THR A 40 -12.41 3.97 -7.36
N SER A 41 -11.13 3.86 -7.03
CA SER A 41 -10.02 3.91 -8.00
C SER A 41 -10.05 2.82 -9.10
N THR A 42 -11.04 1.96 -9.10
CA THR A 42 -11.16 0.84 -10.06
C THR A 42 -11.38 1.27 -11.52
N LEU A 43 -11.80 2.52 -11.74
CA LEU A 43 -11.98 3.10 -13.08
C LEU A 43 -10.91 4.17 -13.41
N ASP A 44 -9.89 4.35 -12.55
CA ASP A 44 -8.81 5.33 -12.78
C ASP A 44 -7.95 4.94 -13.99
N LEU A 45 -7.80 3.65 -14.30
CA LEU A 45 -6.86 3.14 -15.28
C LEU A 45 -7.52 2.63 -16.57
N GLY A 46 -6.97 3.02 -17.66
CA GLY A 46 -6.57 2.33 -18.90
C GLY A 46 -7.65 1.83 -19.88
N ILE A 47 -8.95 1.92 -19.67
CA ILE A 47 -9.94 1.47 -20.67
C ILE A 47 -10.79 2.66 -21.09
N ASP A 48 -11.13 2.71 -22.40
CA ASP A 48 -12.14 3.60 -22.91
C ASP A 48 -13.52 3.13 -22.41
N TRP A 49 -14.09 3.91 -21.51
CA TRP A 49 -15.36 3.60 -20.86
C TRP A 49 -16.59 4.13 -21.64
N GLY A 50 -16.38 4.60 -22.87
CA GLY A 50 -17.43 5.23 -23.67
C GLY A 50 -17.64 6.71 -23.33
N ASP A 51 -18.82 7.21 -23.63
CA ASP A 51 -19.16 8.62 -23.50
C ASP A 51 -19.42 9.00 -22.02
N VAL A 52 -18.37 9.47 -21.32
CA VAL A 52 -18.47 10.09 -20.01
C VAL A 52 -18.36 11.60 -20.16
N ASP A 53 -19.39 12.35 -19.80
CA ASP A 53 -19.43 13.81 -19.97
C ASP A 53 -18.74 14.56 -18.82
N LEU A 54 -18.81 14.02 -17.60
CA LEU A 54 -18.33 14.68 -16.39
C LEU A 54 -17.76 13.69 -15.38
N VAL A 55 -16.60 14.00 -14.83
CA VAL A 55 -16.04 13.32 -13.67
C VAL A 55 -16.31 14.14 -12.42
N ILE A 56 -16.93 13.55 -11.40
CA ILE A 56 -17.10 14.17 -10.07
C ILE A 56 -16.14 13.50 -9.10
N GLN A 57 -15.11 14.24 -8.68
CA GLN A 57 -14.13 13.81 -7.71
C GLN A 57 -14.64 14.16 -6.30
N LEU A 58 -15.13 13.17 -5.56
CA LEU A 58 -15.48 13.34 -4.14
C LEU A 58 -14.22 13.21 -3.29
N ALA A 59 -14.04 14.10 -2.34
CA ALA A 59 -12.82 14.33 -1.56
C ALA A 59 -11.64 14.80 -2.43
N ALA A 60 -10.55 15.23 -1.80
CA ALA A 60 -9.39 15.73 -2.51
C ALA A 60 -8.61 14.59 -3.21
N PRO A 61 -8.03 14.85 -4.39
CA PRO A 61 -7.12 13.92 -5.04
C PRO A 61 -5.82 13.83 -4.22
N LYS A 62 -5.21 12.65 -4.20
CA LYS A 62 -3.95 12.44 -3.48
C LYS A 62 -2.70 12.62 -4.35
N GLY A 63 -2.87 13.22 -5.55
CA GLY A 63 -1.81 13.56 -6.48
C GLY A 63 -2.37 14.24 -7.72
N ALA A 64 -1.60 15.15 -8.32
CA ALA A 64 -1.98 15.89 -9.52
C ALA A 64 -2.07 14.97 -10.75
N SER A 65 -1.12 14.06 -10.93
CA SER A 65 -1.11 13.07 -12.00
C SER A 65 -2.38 12.20 -11.98
N ARG A 66 -2.79 11.76 -10.80
CA ARG A 66 -4.01 10.97 -10.62
C ARG A 66 -5.27 11.76 -10.92
N LEU A 67 -5.30 13.03 -10.52
CA LEU A 67 -6.41 13.92 -10.88
C LEU A 67 -6.56 14.01 -12.41
N VAL A 68 -5.47 14.24 -13.12
CA VAL A 68 -5.48 14.31 -14.60
C VAL A 68 -5.90 12.99 -15.23
N GLN A 69 -5.43 11.86 -14.72
CA GLN A 69 -5.86 10.53 -15.18
C GLN A 69 -7.38 10.34 -15.05
N ARG A 70 -7.98 10.82 -13.94
CA ARG A 70 -9.44 10.78 -13.72
C ARG A 70 -10.18 11.74 -14.62
N ILE A 71 -9.73 12.99 -14.72
CA ILE A 71 -10.30 14.01 -15.60
C ILE A 71 -10.30 13.52 -17.05
N GLY A 72 -9.22 12.88 -17.48
CA GLY A 72 -9.10 12.30 -18.80
C GLY A 72 -10.07 11.15 -19.13
N ARG A 73 -10.93 10.73 -18.17
CA ARG A 73 -12.05 9.83 -18.46
C ARG A 73 -13.27 10.56 -19.01
N ALA A 74 -13.37 11.87 -18.81
CA ALA A 74 -14.46 12.68 -19.34
C ALA A 74 -14.11 13.20 -20.73
N ASN A 75 -15.09 13.18 -21.64
CA ASN A 75 -14.94 13.67 -23.01
C ASN A 75 -13.66 13.19 -23.69
N HIS A 76 -13.46 11.89 -23.73
CA HIS A 76 -12.26 11.26 -24.32
C HIS A 76 -12.26 11.41 -25.85
N ARG A 77 -12.39 12.66 -26.31
CA ARG A 77 -12.46 13.06 -27.73
C ARG A 77 -11.45 14.18 -27.97
N LEU A 78 -11.02 14.32 -29.22
CA LEU A 78 -10.02 15.33 -29.61
C LEU A 78 -10.56 16.77 -29.63
N ASP A 79 -11.86 16.93 -29.77
CA ASP A 79 -12.54 18.19 -30.03
C ASP A 79 -13.25 18.80 -28.80
N GLU A 80 -13.34 18.06 -27.70
CA GLU A 80 -13.99 18.53 -26.48
C GLU A 80 -13.03 18.48 -25.28
N PRO A 81 -12.98 19.53 -24.42
CA PRO A 81 -12.17 19.50 -23.24
C PRO A 81 -12.77 18.56 -22.18
N SER A 82 -11.90 17.79 -21.51
CA SER A 82 -12.30 17.00 -20.36
C SER A 82 -12.78 17.89 -19.22
N ARG A 83 -13.85 17.48 -18.53
CA ARG A 83 -14.47 18.26 -17.45
C ARG A 83 -14.52 17.47 -16.16
N ALA A 84 -14.15 18.12 -15.06
CA ALA A 84 -14.27 17.53 -13.73
C ALA A 84 -14.77 18.56 -12.72
N LEU A 85 -15.47 18.07 -11.70
CA LEU A 85 -15.87 18.82 -10.52
C LEU A 85 -15.21 18.18 -9.30
N MET A 86 -14.45 18.95 -8.52
CA MET A 86 -13.91 18.52 -7.24
C MET A 86 -14.82 18.98 -6.11
N VAL A 87 -15.17 18.04 -5.22
CA VAL A 87 -16.06 18.29 -4.08
C VAL A 87 -15.31 17.92 -2.80
N PRO A 88 -14.63 18.91 -2.15
CA PRO A 88 -13.93 18.67 -0.90
C PRO A 88 -14.92 18.38 0.24
N ALA A 89 -14.56 17.48 1.14
CA ALA A 89 -15.36 17.08 2.30
C ALA A 89 -14.99 17.88 3.57
N SER A 90 -13.88 18.61 3.56
CA SER A 90 -13.42 19.41 4.69
C SER A 90 -12.68 20.69 4.23
N ARG A 91 -12.47 21.60 5.17
CA ARG A 91 -11.68 22.83 4.92
C ARG A 91 -10.24 22.50 4.49
N PHE A 92 -9.66 21.47 5.06
CA PHE A 92 -8.31 21.02 4.69
C PHE A 92 -8.27 20.43 3.28
N GLU A 93 -9.27 19.63 2.91
CA GLU A 93 -9.39 19.12 1.54
C GLU A 93 -9.63 20.22 0.50
N MET A 94 -10.14 21.38 0.90
CA MET A 94 -10.21 22.55 0.02
C MET A 94 -8.81 23.04 -0.37
N LEU A 95 -7.86 23.06 0.58
CA LEU A 95 -6.45 23.37 0.30
C LEU A 95 -5.84 22.33 -0.64
N GLU A 96 -6.08 21.05 -0.41
CA GLU A 96 -5.61 19.96 -1.28
C GLU A 96 -6.18 20.09 -2.70
N CYS A 97 -7.47 20.37 -2.85
CA CYS A 97 -8.11 20.59 -4.14
C CYS A 97 -7.53 21.81 -4.87
N GLN A 98 -7.28 22.90 -4.15
CA GLN A 98 -6.65 24.09 -4.71
C GLN A 98 -5.21 23.79 -5.15
N ALA A 99 -4.42 23.11 -4.31
CA ALA A 99 -3.06 22.69 -4.63
C ALA A 99 -3.01 21.80 -5.87
N ALA A 100 -3.92 20.84 -5.97
CA ALA A 100 -4.01 19.97 -7.14
C ALA A 100 -4.40 20.73 -8.42
N ARG A 101 -5.32 21.71 -8.32
CA ARG A 101 -5.71 22.56 -9.45
C ARG A 101 -4.54 23.41 -9.95
N GLU A 102 -3.78 24.00 -9.05
CA GLU A 102 -2.59 24.79 -9.39
C GLU A 102 -1.50 23.93 -10.01
N ALA A 103 -1.22 22.75 -9.43
CA ALA A 103 -0.27 21.81 -9.98
C ALA A 103 -0.62 21.36 -11.41
N VAL A 104 -1.91 21.12 -11.69
CA VAL A 104 -2.37 20.81 -13.05
C VAL A 104 -2.21 21.99 -14.01
N ALA A 105 -2.55 23.22 -13.56
CA ALA A 105 -2.40 24.41 -14.38
C ALA A 105 -0.93 24.73 -14.73
N GLU A 106 0.00 24.38 -13.85
CA GLU A 106 1.44 24.57 -14.03
C GLU A 106 2.11 23.38 -14.73
N ASN A 107 1.38 22.30 -15.05
CA ASN A 107 1.92 21.02 -15.52
C ASN A 107 2.95 20.39 -14.54
N ALA A 108 2.81 20.68 -13.25
CA ALA A 108 3.65 20.15 -12.19
C ALA A 108 3.02 18.87 -11.66
N PHE A 109 3.24 17.79 -12.39
CA PHE A 109 2.73 16.47 -12.01
C PHE A 109 3.64 15.83 -10.97
N ASP A 110 3.08 14.84 -10.25
CA ASP A 110 3.85 14.04 -9.32
C ASP A 110 4.99 13.38 -10.09
N TRP A 111 6.20 13.73 -9.71
CA TRP A 111 7.42 13.16 -10.25
C TRP A 111 8.11 12.39 -9.13
N GLU A 112 8.36 11.13 -9.38
CA GLU A 112 9.21 10.33 -8.51
C GLU A 112 10.58 10.24 -9.17
N PRO A 113 11.68 10.36 -8.40
CA PRO A 113 13.02 10.16 -8.94
C PRO A 113 13.14 8.77 -9.56
N GLU A 114 14.05 8.61 -10.52
CA GLU A 114 14.34 7.29 -11.10
C GLU A 114 14.81 6.35 -9.98
N HIS A 115 13.96 5.40 -9.60
CA HIS A 115 14.33 4.38 -8.65
C HIS A 115 15.25 3.35 -9.29
N THR A 116 16.23 2.89 -8.54
CA THR A 116 17.04 1.73 -8.89
C THR A 116 16.16 0.50 -9.02
N GLY A 117 16.33 -0.29 -10.05
CA GLY A 117 15.57 -1.51 -10.25
C GLY A 117 15.79 -2.52 -9.12
N THR A 118 14.69 -3.08 -8.62
CA THR A 118 14.73 -3.99 -7.48
C THR A 118 15.22 -5.38 -7.88
N LEU A 119 16.04 -6.01 -7.04
CA LEU A 119 16.70 -7.28 -7.38
C LEU A 119 15.76 -8.50 -7.33
N ASP A 120 14.65 -8.42 -6.64
CA ASP A 120 13.59 -9.44 -6.66
C ASP A 120 12.83 -9.46 -8.00
N THR A 121 12.54 -8.29 -8.57
CA THR A 121 11.97 -8.15 -9.92
C THR A 121 12.97 -8.65 -10.98
N LEU A 122 14.25 -8.33 -10.83
CA LEU A 122 15.29 -8.84 -11.71
C LEU A 122 15.40 -10.37 -11.62
N ALA A 123 15.32 -10.96 -10.42
CA ALA A 123 15.29 -12.40 -10.24
C ALA A 123 14.11 -13.07 -10.96
N GLN A 124 12.93 -12.42 -10.95
CA GLN A 124 11.78 -12.89 -11.70
C GLN A 124 12.03 -12.82 -13.21
N HIS A 125 12.66 -11.75 -13.72
CA HIS A 125 13.02 -11.59 -15.12
C HIS A 125 14.02 -12.67 -15.58
N VAL A 126 15.11 -12.87 -14.82
CA VAL A 126 16.11 -13.93 -15.08
C VAL A 126 15.44 -15.32 -15.20
N MET A 127 14.51 -15.63 -14.28
CA MET A 127 13.74 -16.86 -14.35
C MET A 127 12.86 -16.93 -15.61
N GLY A 128 12.26 -15.81 -16.02
CA GLY A 128 11.46 -15.69 -17.24
C GLY A 128 12.28 -15.98 -18.50
N CYS A 129 13.47 -15.39 -18.62
CA CYS A 129 14.42 -15.64 -19.71
C CYS A 129 14.80 -17.13 -19.77
N ALA A 130 15.18 -17.72 -18.63
CA ALA A 130 15.50 -19.14 -18.55
C ALA A 130 14.34 -20.07 -18.97
N CYS A 131 13.10 -19.63 -18.77
CA CYS A 131 11.91 -20.38 -19.20
C CYS A 131 11.62 -20.25 -20.71
N SER A 132 12.12 -19.19 -21.36
CA SER A 132 11.97 -18.96 -22.80
C SER A 132 13.02 -19.74 -23.57
N GLU A 133 14.29 -19.45 -23.30
CA GLU A 133 15.44 -20.11 -23.94
C GLU A 133 16.66 -20.08 -23.03
N ALA A 134 17.70 -20.87 -23.39
CA ALA A 134 18.95 -20.85 -22.66
C ALA A 134 19.74 -19.58 -22.96
N PHE A 135 20.17 -18.83 -21.96
CA PHE A 135 20.85 -17.55 -22.08
C PHE A 135 22.32 -17.62 -21.59
N ASP A 136 23.15 -16.79 -22.18
CA ASP A 136 24.49 -16.49 -21.69
C ASP A 136 24.45 -15.39 -20.63
N LEU A 137 25.28 -15.49 -19.60
CA LEU A 137 25.30 -14.54 -18.47
C LEU A 137 25.64 -13.13 -18.92
N ALA A 138 26.68 -12.99 -19.77
CA ALA A 138 27.17 -11.70 -20.23
C ALA A 138 26.16 -11.03 -21.19
N ASP A 139 25.51 -11.82 -22.05
CA ASP A 139 24.51 -11.30 -22.99
C ASP A 139 23.30 -10.79 -22.24
N LEU A 140 22.78 -11.53 -21.24
CA LEU A 140 21.64 -11.09 -20.45
C LEU A 140 21.98 -9.87 -19.57
N PHE A 141 23.19 -9.83 -18.99
CA PHE A 141 23.65 -8.65 -18.25
C PHE A 141 23.67 -7.39 -19.14
N ALA A 142 24.24 -7.52 -20.35
CA ALA A 142 24.29 -6.41 -21.31
C ALA A 142 22.86 -5.94 -21.70
N GLU A 143 21.91 -6.87 -21.87
CA GLU A 143 20.51 -6.55 -22.15
C GLU A 143 19.87 -5.80 -20.99
N VAL A 144 19.96 -6.34 -19.76
CA VAL A 144 19.33 -5.79 -18.55
C VAL A 144 19.80 -4.37 -18.27
N THR A 145 21.11 -4.10 -18.43
CA THR A 145 21.70 -2.77 -18.18
C THR A 145 21.29 -1.70 -19.20
N THR A 146 20.63 -2.06 -20.30
CA THR A 146 20.01 -1.08 -21.22
C THR A 146 18.75 -0.44 -20.61
N ALA A 147 18.10 -1.09 -19.65
CA ALA A 147 16.94 -0.55 -18.97
C ALA A 147 17.37 0.53 -17.95
N GLY A 148 16.65 1.68 -17.93
CA GLY A 148 16.94 2.81 -17.05
C GLY A 148 17.18 2.40 -15.59
N PRO A 149 16.24 1.66 -14.94
CA PRO A 149 16.38 1.27 -13.53
C PRO A 149 17.61 0.39 -13.23
N TYR A 150 18.15 -0.33 -14.21
CA TYR A 150 19.29 -1.23 -14.04
C TYR A 150 20.58 -0.71 -14.67
N ARG A 151 20.62 0.55 -15.14
CA ARG A 151 21.82 1.14 -15.77
C ARG A 151 23.04 1.15 -14.85
N GLY A 152 22.83 1.27 -13.53
CA GLY A 152 23.87 1.23 -12.51
C GLY A 152 24.12 -0.15 -11.89
N LEU A 153 23.50 -1.22 -12.43
CA LEU A 153 23.67 -2.57 -11.90
C LEU A 153 25.11 -3.05 -12.08
N THR A 154 25.73 -3.55 -11.01
CA THR A 154 27.06 -4.15 -11.09
C THR A 154 27.00 -5.59 -11.56
N HIS A 155 28.08 -6.10 -12.13
CA HIS A 155 28.15 -7.50 -12.58
C HIS A 155 28.02 -8.47 -11.40
N GLU A 156 28.62 -8.13 -10.26
CA GLU A 156 28.55 -8.92 -9.03
C GLU A 156 27.11 -9.04 -8.51
N ALA A 157 26.36 -7.93 -8.47
CA ALA A 157 24.97 -7.95 -8.05
C ALA A 157 24.09 -8.77 -9.00
N PHE A 158 24.37 -8.71 -10.32
CA PHE A 158 23.68 -9.54 -11.29
C PHE A 158 23.98 -11.02 -11.11
N GLU A 159 25.24 -11.40 -10.86
CA GLU A 159 25.64 -12.78 -10.56
C GLU A 159 24.95 -13.30 -9.28
N GLU A 160 24.85 -12.48 -8.24
CA GLU A 160 24.09 -12.81 -7.02
C GLU A 160 22.62 -13.09 -7.32
N VAL A 161 21.99 -12.30 -8.20
CA VAL A 161 20.61 -12.55 -8.64
C VAL A 161 20.48 -13.88 -9.37
N VAL A 162 21.41 -14.20 -10.27
CA VAL A 162 21.40 -15.48 -10.98
C VAL A 162 21.63 -16.65 -10.00
N ASP A 163 22.53 -16.49 -9.02
CA ASP A 163 22.73 -17.50 -7.96
C ASP A 163 21.49 -17.70 -7.10
N LEU A 164 20.81 -16.61 -6.72
CA LEU A 164 19.51 -16.69 -6.03
C LEU A 164 18.49 -17.52 -6.83
N VAL A 165 18.41 -17.32 -8.14
CA VAL A 165 17.49 -18.08 -9.00
C VAL A 165 17.93 -19.52 -9.14
N ALA A 166 19.24 -19.78 -9.16
CA ALA A 166 19.82 -21.13 -9.32
C ALA A 166 19.79 -21.97 -8.05
N THR A 167 19.92 -21.34 -6.87
CA THR A 167 20.16 -22.08 -5.61
C THR A 167 19.24 -21.66 -4.46
N GLY A 168 18.62 -20.48 -4.55
CA GLY A 168 17.91 -19.86 -3.44
C GLY A 168 18.83 -19.17 -2.43
N GLY A 169 20.12 -19.02 -2.73
CA GLY A 169 21.16 -18.53 -1.84
C GLY A 169 21.84 -19.65 -1.01
N TYR A 170 22.95 -19.28 -0.37
CA TYR A 170 23.81 -20.24 0.36
C TYR A 170 23.04 -21.08 1.40
N ALA A 171 22.19 -20.45 2.20
CA ALA A 171 21.46 -21.12 3.27
C ALA A 171 20.39 -22.10 2.76
N LEU A 172 19.90 -21.92 1.53
CA LEU A 172 18.82 -22.73 0.95
C LEU A 172 19.28 -23.72 -0.12
N ARG A 173 20.55 -23.68 -0.54
CA ARG A 173 21.10 -24.45 -1.66
C ARG A 173 20.97 -25.98 -1.54
N THR A 174 20.80 -26.51 -0.32
CA THR A 174 20.64 -27.95 -0.08
C THR A 174 19.22 -28.45 -0.38
N TYR A 175 18.28 -27.53 -0.61
CA TYR A 175 16.89 -27.88 -0.88
C TYR A 175 16.60 -27.80 -2.37
N ASP A 176 16.38 -28.95 -3.01
CA ASP A 176 16.09 -29.07 -4.46
C ASP A 176 15.01 -28.16 -5.00
N ARG A 177 14.04 -27.78 -4.17
CA ARG A 177 12.92 -26.91 -4.55
C ARG A 177 13.34 -25.48 -4.93
N PHE A 178 14.52 -25.02 -4.45
CA PHE A 178 15.04 -23.69 -4.75
C PHE A 178 16.00 -23.69 -5.95
N ALA A 179 16.42 -24.84 -6.43
CA ALA A 179 17.24 -24.99 -7.65
C ALA A 179 16.32 -24.89 -8.89
N ARG A 180 16.10 -23.67 -9.39
CA ARG A 180 15.11 -23.40 -10.46
C ARG A 180 15.72 -23.37 -11.85
N ILE A 181 16.96 -22.90 -11.98
CA ILE A 181 17.74 -22.89 -13.23
C ILE A 181 19.01 -23.72 -13.07
N VAL A 182 19.53 -24.19 -14.17
CA VAL A 182 20.74 -25.01 -14.23
C VAL A 182 21.63 -24.60 -15.40
N ARG A 183 22.94 -24.89 -15.29
CA ARG A 183 23.87 -24.71 -16.42
C ARG A 183 23.76 -25.89 -17.40
N THR A 184 23.69 -25.55 -18.66
CA THR A 184 23.78 -26.48 -19.78
C THR A 184 25.26 -26.90 -20.01
N ARG A 185 25.51 -27.89 -20.88
CA ARG A 185 26.87 -28.35 -21.20
C ARG A 185 27.74 -27.28 -21.88
N ASP A 186 27.13 -26.38 -22.59
CA ASP A 186 27.72 -25.20 -23.27
C ASP A 186 27.83 -23.97 -22.37
N GLY A 187 27.54 -24.10 -21.07
CA GLY A 187 27.74 -23.06 -20.06
C GLY A 187 26.58 -22.05 -19.91
N LYS A 188 25.55 -22.14 -20.74
CA LYS A 188 24.36 -21.29 -20.67
C LYS A 188 23.45 -21.67 -19.51
N TRP A 189 22.60 -20.75 -19.11
CA TRP A 189 21.57 -20.97 -18.08
C TRP A 189 20.21 -21.29 -18.71
N THR A 190 19.50 -22.27 -18.17
CA THR A 190 18.16 -22.64 -18.63
C THR A 190 17.31 -23.13 -17.45
N VAL A 191 15.98 -23.15 -17.62
CA VAL A 191 15.08 -23.68 -16.59
C VAL A 191 15.37 -25.18 -16.33
N ARG A 192 15.36 -25.57 -15.07
CA ARG A 192 15.69 -26.95 -14.66
C ARG A 192 14.74 -28.00 -15.25
N ASN A 193 13.44 -27.68 -15.32
CA ASN A 193 12.43 -28.58 -15.89
C ASN A 193 11.12 -27.82 -16.20
N ALA A 194 10.25 -28.46 -16.97
CA ALA A 194 8.96 -27.89 -17.40
C ALA A 194 8.03 -27.55 -16.22
N GLN A 195 8.11 -28.25 -15.10
CA GLN A 195 7.29 -27.97 -13.93
C GLN A 195 7.66 -26.63 -13.29
N MET A 196 8.96 -26.30 -13.24
CA MET A 196 9.42 -24.98 -12.76
C MET A 196 8.96 -23.87 -13.68
N ALA A 197 9.02 -24.07 -15.01
CA ALA A 197 8.50 -23.09 -15.96
C ALA A 197 6.98 -22.88 -15.81
N GLN A 198 6.21 -23.94 -15.61
CA GLN A 198 4.77 -23.85 -15.38
C GLN A 198 4.46 -23.07 -14.10
N ARG A 199 5.16 -23.34 -13.00
CA ARG A 199 4.99 -22.63 -11.72
C ARG A 199 5.36 -21.16 -11.85
N HIS A 200 6.45 -20.83 -12.53
CA HIS A 200 6.83 -19.45 -12.79
C HIS A 200 5.70 -18.69 -13.53
N ARG A 201 5.17 -19.26 -14.62
CA ARG A 201 4.06 -18.63 -15.38
C ARG A 201 2.80 -18.39 -14.57
N MET A 202 2.55 -19.20 -13.53
CA MET A 202 1.39 -19.03 -12.64
C MET A 202 1.61 -17.93 -11.56
N ASN A 203 2.87 -17.56 -11.30
CA ASN A 203 3.25 -16.63 -10.22
C ASN A 203 3.99 -15.38 -10.70
N VAL A 204 4.09 -15.16 -12.02
CA VAL A 204 4.74 -13.97 -12.58
C VAL A 204 3.92 -12.71 -12.28
N GLY A 205 4.62 -11.63 -11.92
CA GLY A 205 4.07 -10.29 -11.65
C GLY A 205 4.70 -9.64 -10.43
N ALA A 206 4.91 -8.34 -10.50
CA ALA A 206 5.48 -7.55 -9.40
C ALA A 206 4.40 -7.03 -8.41
N ILE A 207 3.11 -7.12 -8.77
CA ILE A 207 2.01 -6.71 -7.90
C ILE A 207 1.56 -7.90 -7.07
N VAL A 208 1.91 -7.88 -5.79
CA VAL A 208 1.43 -8.89 -4.84
C VAL A 208 0.03 -8.48 -4.38
N SER A 209 -0.96 -9.29 -4.74
CA SER A 209 -2.34 -9.07 -4.30
C SER A 209 -2.47 -9.29 -2.79
N ALA A 210 -3.20 -8.42 -2.11
CA ALA A 210 -3.63 -8.69 -0.74
C ALA A 210 -4.45 -9.99 -0.72
N ALA A 211 -4.21 -10.82 0.30
CA ALA A 211 -4.97 -12.05 0.46
C ALA A 211 -6.42 -11.72 0.81
N ASN A 212 -7.36 -12.20 0.00
CA ASN A 212 -8.78 -12.06 0.25
C ASN A 212 -9.36 -13.38 0.74
N LEU A 213 -10.28 -13.29 1.70
CA LEU A 213 -11.10 -14.41 2.16
C LEU A 213 -12.49 -14.31 1.56
N ASN A 214 -13.07 -15.45 1.19
CA ASN A 214 -14.47 -15.50 0.85
C ASN A 214 -15.30 -15.39 2.14
N VAL A 215 -16.19 -14.44 2.23
CA VAL A 215 -17.12 -14.33 3.34
C VAL A 215 -18.30 -15.28 3.06
N ARG A 216 -18.44 -16.29 3.92
CA ARG A 216 -19.45 -17.35 3.75
C ARG A 216 -20.30 -17.53 4.98
N VAL A 217 -21.59 -17.75 4.77
CA VAL A 217 -22.51 -18.07 5.86
C VAL A 217 -22.11 -19.43 6.45
N ALA A 218 -21.92 -19.45 7.78
CA ALA A 218 -21.62 -20.69 8.50
C ALA A 218 -22.84 -21.61 8.51
N GLY A 219 -22.67 -22.82 8.04
CA GLY A 219 -23.62 -23.92 8.17
C GLY A 219 -23.17 -24.95 9.21
N ARG A 220 -24.06 -25.77 9.73
CA ARG A 220 -23.73 -26.95 10.53
C ARG A 220 -24.15 -28.19 9.76
N ARG A 221 -23.28 -29.17 9.66
CA ARG A 221 -23.67 -30.50 9.18
C ARG A 221 -24.52 -31.18 10.25
N ALA A 222 -25.61 -31.83 9.86
CA ALA A 222 -26.47 -32.57 10.78
C ALA A 222 -25.66 -33.54 11.66
N GLY A 223 -25.66 -33.32 12.98
CA GLY A 223 -24.90 -34.13 13.95
C GLY A 223 -23.41 -33.75 14.13
N GLY A 224 -22.86 -32.74 13.43
CA GLY A 224 -21.44 -32.36 13.51
C GLY A 224 -21.19 -31.12 14.37
N LYS A 225 -20.08 -31.14 15.14
CA LYS A 225 -19.60 -29.97 15.90
C LYS A 225 -18.85 -28.94 15.02
N HIS A 226 -18.49 -29.28 13.78
CA HIS A 226 -17.69 -28.43 12.91
C HIS A 226 -18.58 -27.52 12.03
N LEU A 227 -18.17 -26.26 11.92
CA LEU A 227 -18.77 -25.31 11.00
C LEU A 227 -18.39 -25.68 9.56
N VAL A 228 -19.33 -25.56 8.65
CA VAL A 228 -19.15 -25.80 7.21
C VAL A 228 -19.42 -24.50 6.45
N ALA A 229 -18.63 -24.22 5.43
CA ALA A 229 -18.81 -23.07 4.57
C ALA A 229 -20.08 -23.24 3.72
N GLY A 230 -21.05 -22.37 3.92
CA GLY A 230 -22.28 -22.30 3.13
C GLY A 230 -22.19 -21.29 1.98
N ARG A 231 -23.27 -20.55 1.73
CA ARG A 231 -23.36 -19.57 0.64
C ARG A 231 -22.30 -18.47 0.78
N LYS A 232 -21.60 -18.17 -0.31
CA LYS A 232 -20.69 -17.01 -0.40
C LYS A 232 -21.55 -15.74 -0.50
N ILE A 233 -21.21 -14.71 0.31
CA ILE A 233 -21.87 -13.40 0.31
C ILE A 233 -20.96 -12.28 -0.22
N GLY A 234 -19.65 -12.54 -0.34
CA GLY A 234 -18.69 -11.60 -0.88
C GLY A 234 -17.26 -12.02 -0.60
N GLU A 235 -16.35 -11.08 -0.75
CA GLU A 235 -14.91 -11.20 -0.41
C GLU A 235 -14.48 -9.99 0.41
N ALA A 236 -13.59 -10.21 1.36
CA ALA A 236 -12.96 -9.14 2.11
C ALA A 236 -11.51 -9.52 2.46
N GLU A 237 -10.68 -8.53 2.74
CA GLU A 237 -9.27 -8.70 3.00
C GLU A 237 -9.01 -9.53 4.25
N GLU A 238 -8.04 -10.46 4.17
CA GLU A 238 -7.70 -11.40 5.26
C GLU A 238 -7.30 -10.66 6.54
N TRP A 239 -6.52 -9.57 6.42
CA TRP A 239 -6.06 -8.79 7.57
C TRP A 239 -7.20 -8.22 8.44
N TYR A 240 -8.36 -7.93 7.84
CA TYR A 240 -9.53 -7.45 8.57
C TYR A 240 -10.04 -8.52 9.54
N PHE A 241 -10.09 -9.77 9.07
CA PHE A 241 -10.54 -10.89 9.88
C PHE A 241 -9.48 -11.38 10.87
N GLU A 242 -8.19 -11.14 10.62
CA GLU A 242 -7.11 -11.46 11.58
C GLU A 242 -7.22 -10.65 12.88
N GLN A 243 -7.85 -9.46 12.82
CA GLN A 243 -8.08 -8.60 13.98
C GLN A 243 -9.40 -8.91 14.70
N MET A 244 -10.18 -9.87 14.20
CA MET A 244 -11.47 -10.23 14.77
C MET A 244 -11.39 -11.51 15.60
N THR A 245 -12.12 -11.50 16.70
CA THR A 245 -12.35 -12.70 17.51
C THR A 245 -13.72 -13.33 17.20
N PRO A 246 -13.87 -14.66 17.28
CA PRO A 246 -15.17 -15.28 17.12
C PRO A 246 -16.22 -14.65 18.05
N GLY A 247 -17.34 -14.21 17.47
CA GLY A 247 -18.39 -13.45 18.15
C GLY A 247 -18.40 -11.95 17.83
N ASP A 248 -17.29 -11.37 17.36
CA ASP A 248 -17.27 -9.97 16.90
C ASP A 248 -18.27 -9.77 15.76
N THR A 249 -19.00 -8.64 15.81
CA THR A 249 -20.00 -8.29 14.80
C THR A 249 -19.49 -7.21 13.85
N PHE A 250 -19.93 -7.28 12.58
CA PHE A 250 -19.55 -6.32 11.56
C PHE A 250 -20.63 -6.17 10.48
N VAL A 251 -20.64 -5.03 9.80
CA VAL A 251 -21.53 -4.77 8.67
C VAL A 251 -20.90 -5.27 7.39
N PHE A 252 -21.57 -6.12 6.63
CA PHE A 252 -21.13 -6.59 5.35
C PHE A 252 -22.30 -6.85 4.40
N ALA A 253 -22.19 -6.39 3.15
CA ALA A 253 -23.26 -6.51 2.16
C ALA A 253 -24.64 -6.00 2.67
N GLY A 254 -24.64 -4.89 3.42
CA GLY A 254 -25.86 -4.26 3.96
C GLY A 254 -26.52 -4.98 5.15
N GLN A 255 -25.87 -5.96 5.74
CA GLN A 255 -26.36 -6.73 6.90
C GLN A 255 -25.29 -6.83 7.99
N VAL A 256 -25.75 -7.09 9.23
CA VAL A 256 -24.86 -7.33 10.37
C VAL A 256 -24.57 -8.83 10.49
N TRP A 257 -23.30 -9.15 10.60
CA TRP A 257 -22.79 -10.52 10.71
C TRP A 257 -21.92 -10.69 11.94
N ALA A 258 -21.97 -11.85 12.57
CA ALA A 258 -21.01 -12.26 13.59
C ALA A 258 -19.95 -13.16 12.99
N PHE A 259 -18.70 -12.82 13.19
CA PHE A 259 -17.55 -13.61 12.76
C PHE A 259 -17.47 -14.91 13.59
N GLN A 260 -17.25 -16.04 12.92
CA GLN A 260 -17.18 -17.36 13.55
C GLN A 260 -15.77 -17.98 13.49
N GLY A 261 -14.94 -17.51 12.58
CA GLY A 261 -13.58 -18.00 12.38
C GLY A 261 -13.20 -18.13 10.91
N ILE A 262 -11.93 -18.44 10.65
CA ILE A 262 -11.38 -18.68 9.31
C ILE A 262 -11.17 -20.18 9.11
N VAL A 263 -11.68 -20.71 8.01
CA VAL A 263 -11.46 -22.10 7.57
C VAL A 263 -10.92 -22.08 6.14
N LYS A 264 -9.65 -22.41 5.96
CA LYS A 264 -8.94 -22.30 4.68
C LYS A 264 -8.95 -20.86 4.14
N THR A 265 -9.63 -20.63 3.03
CA THR A 265 -9.82 -19.33 2.35
C THR A 265 -11.18 -18.70 2.65
N ASP A 266 -11.94 -19.25 3.58
CA ASP A 266 -13.28 -18.80 3.89
C ASP A 266 -13.35 -18.20 5.31
N ALA A 267 -13.83 -16.96 5.41
CA ALA A 267 -14.28 -16.34 6.66
C ALA A 267 -15.73 -16.76 6.89
N LEU A 268 -15.95 -17.53 7.94
CA LEU A 268 -17.29 -18.02 8.29
C LEU A 268 -18.02 -16.99 9.15
N VAL A 269 -19.27 -16.69 8.79
CA VAL A 269 -20.10 -15.70 9.47
C VAL A 269 -21.52 -16.23 9.72
N SER A 270 -22.17 -15.74 10.75
CA SER A 270 -23.59 -15.99 10.99
C SER A 270 -24.37 -14.68 11.06
N PRO A 271 -25.66 -14.64 10.69
CA PRO A 271 -26.49 -13.45 10.89
C PRO A 271 -26.46 -13.00 12.35
N ALA A 272 -26.37 -11.71 12.58
CA ALA A 272 -26.35 -11.12 13.91
C ALA A 272 -27.17 -9.82 13.96
N VAL A 273 -27.52 -9.41 15.17
CA VAL A 273 -28.14 -8.11 15.45
C VAL A 273 -27.27 -7.42 16.49
N ASP A 274 -26.69 -6.28 16.13
CA ASP A 274 -25.89 -5.46 17.02
C ASP A 274 -26.21 -3.98 16.79
N LYS A 275 -26.09 -3.16 17.83
CA LYS A 275 -26.31 -1.70 17.74
C LYS A 275 -25.07 -0.93 17.33
N ASP A 276 -23.87 -1.53 17.50
CA ASP A 276 -22.57 -0.92 17.18
C ASP A 276 -21.63 -1.93 16.51
N PRO A 277 -22.01 -2.48 15.34
CA PRO A 277 -21.18 -3.43 14.63
C PRO A 277 -19.94 -2.72 14.04
N LYS A 278 -18.79 -3.40 14.03
CA LYS A 278 -17.59 -2.92 13.37
C LYS A 278 -17.87 -2.67 11.88
N ILE A 279 -17.39 -1.56 11.35
CA ILE A 279 -17.44 -1.31 9.90
C ILE A 279 -16.14 -1.85 9.30
N PRO A 280 -16.19 -2.72 8.27
CA PRO A 280 -14.99 -3.17 7.61
C PRO A 280 -14.22 -1.96 7.07
N SER A 281 -13.02 -1.76 7.56
CA SER A 281 -12.08 -0.88 6.88
C SER A 281 -11.39 -1.73 5.81
N TYR A 282 -11.70 -1.47 4.57
CA TYR A 282 -10.92 -2.01 3.49
C TYR A 282 -9.56 -1.32 3.53
N GLY A 283 -8.48 -2.10 3.61
CA GLY A 283 -7.11 -1.60 3.48
C GLY A 283 -6.79 -1.16 2.05
N GLY A 284 -7.84 -1.08 1.22
CA GLY A 284 -7.78 -0.56 -0.14
C GLY A 284 -6.90 0.67 -0.14
N SER A 285 -5.84 0.65 -0.92
CA SER A 285 -4.74 1.59 -0.99
C SER A 285 -5.22 3.00 -0.61
N LYS A 286 -5.01 3.38 0.64
CA LYS A 286 -4.96 4.79 1.00
C LYS A 286 -3.69 5.25 0.31
N PHE A 287 -3.83 5.65 -0.95
CA PHE A 287 -2.72 6.22 -1.67
C PHE A 287 -2.16 7.35 -0.82
N PRO A 288 -0.86 7.35 -0.56
CA PRO A 288 -0.25 8.45 0.15
C PRO A 288 -0.47 9.74 -0.65
N LEU A 289 -0.52 10.85 0.05
CA LEU A 289 -0.46 12.15 -0.59
C LEU A 289 0.89 12.25 -1.30
N GLY A 290 0.90 12.69 -2.56
CA GLY A 290 2.15 12.94 -3.28
C GLY A 290 2.95 14.04 -2.58
N THR A 291 4.26 13.87 -2.44
CA THR A 291 5.17 14.82 -1.75
C THR A 291 5.04 16.23 -2.32
N SER A 292 5.02 16.37 -3.65
CA SER A 292 4.82 17.65 -4.32
C SER A 292 3.49 18.33 -3.93
N LEU A 293 2.43 17.55 -3.75
CA LEU A 293 1.14 18.11 -3.35
C LEU A 293 1.13 18.50 -1.85
N ALA A 294 1.76 17.71 -0.99
CA ALA A 294 1.92 18.02 0.43
C ALA A 294 2.72 19.32 0.63
N GLU A 295 3.81 19.49 -0.11
CA GLU A 295 4.62 20.70 -0.11
C GLU A 295 3.84 21.95 -0.57
N ARG A 296 3.01 21.81 -1.61
CA ARG A 296 2.12 22.90 -2.05
C ARG A 296 1.11 23.30 -0.98
N VAL A 297 0.48 22.33 -0.32
CA VAL A 297 -0.43 22.57 0.79
C VAL A 297 0.31 23.26 1.94
N ARG A 298 1.53 22.82 2.28
CA ARG A 298 2.37 23.46 3.29
C ARG A 298 2.62 24.94 2.94
N ARG A 299 3.05 25.23 1.71
CA ARG A 299 3.29 26.61 1.24
C ARG A 299 2.01 27.46 1.31
N MET A 300 0.84 26.93 0.92
CA MET A 300 -0.43 27.63 1.04
C MET A 300 -0.79 27.98 2.48
N VAL A 301 -0.52 27.08 3.43
CA VAL A 301 -0.74 27.33 4.86
C VAL A 301 0.21 28.40 5.39
N GLN A 302 1.46 28.41 4.93
CA GLN A 302 2.49 29.36 5.36
C GLN A 302 2.31 30.77 4.79
N ASP A 303 1.85 30.88 3.56
CA ASP A 303 1.68 32.15 2.85
C ASP A 303 0.33 32.81 3.16
N ARG A 304 0.35 33.75 4.11
CA ARG A 304 -0.85 34.51 4.53
C ARG A 304 -1.47 35.35 3.40
N ASP A 305 -0.68 35.76 2.41
CA ASP A 305 -1.24 36.47 1.24
C ASP A 305 -2.02 35.52 0.33
N HIS A 306 -1.62 34.28 0.26
CA HIS A 306 -2.36 33.23 -0.45
C HIS A 306 -3.74 32.95 0.18
N TRP A 307 -3.92 33.15 1.49
CA TRP A 307 -5.22 32.91 2.15
C TRP A 307 -6.35 33.73 1.54
N ARG A 308 -6.05 34.90 0.98
CA ARG A 308 -7.05 35.81 0.38
C ARG A 308 -7.78 35.24 -0.84
N VAL A 309 -7.20 34.24 -1.50
CA VAL A 309 -7.80 33.56 -2.66
C VAL A 309 -8.58 32.31 -2.28
N LEU A 310 -8.51 31.90 -1.02
CA LEU A 310 -9.25 30.77 -0.48
C LEU A 310 -10.70 31.17 -0.14
N PRO A 311 -11.63 30.22 -0.03
CA PRO A 311 -12.98 30.50 0.45
C PRO A 311 -12.98 31.10 1.86
N PRO A 312 -13.97 32.02 2.18
CA PRO A 312 -13.98 32.75 3.45
C PRO A 312 -13.92 31.89 4.71
N ASP A 313 -14.57 30.72 4.71
CA ASP A 313 -14.59 29.80 5.83
C ASP A 313 -13.25 29.07 6.03
N VAL A 314 -12.42 28.95 4.99
CA VAL A 314 -11.06 28.45 5.06
C VAL A 314 -10.12 29.55 5.56
N GLN A 315 -10.29 30.81 5.08
CA GLN A 315 -9.54 31.96 5.57
C GLN A 315 -9.73 32.13 7.08
N GLU A 316 -10.98 32.20 7.55
CA GLU A 316 -11.31 32.32 8.96
C GLU A 316 -10.69 31.22 9.80
N TRP A 317 -10.70 29.98 9.29
CA TRP A 317 -10.11 28.85 9.97
C TRP A 317 -8.60 28.98 10.11
N LEU A 318 -7.88 29.43 9.09
CA LEU A 318 -6.44 29.65 9.13
C LEU A 318 -6.07 30.83 10.03
N GLU A 319 -6.85 31.94 9.99
CA GLU A 319 -6.69 33.09 10.88
C GLU A 319 -6.89 32.71 12.35
N LEU A 320 -7.86 31.85 12.65
CA LEU A 320 -8.09 31.33 14.00
C LEU A 320 -6.94 30.42 14.45
N GLN A 321 -6.35 29.64 13.54
CA GLN A 321 -5.16 28.81 13.85
C GLN A 321 -3.97 29.70 14.19
N ASP A 322 -3.69 30.72 13.38
CA ASP A 322 -2.60 31.69 13.58
C ASP A 322 -2.77 32.47 14.90
N LEU A 323 -4.01 32.79 15.28
CA LEU A 323 -4.33 33.48 16.51
C LEU A 323 -4.18 32.59 17.76
N ARG A 324 -4.50 31.31 17.68
CA ARG A 324 -4.58 30.40 18.85
C ARG A 324 -3.36 29.52 19.05
N SER A 325 -2.57 29.31 18.01
CA SER A 325 -1.37 28.49 18.03
C SER A 325 -0.31 29.13 17.13
N ALA A 326 0.41 28.32 16.37
CA ALA A 326 1.38 28.77 15.38
C ALA A 326 1.08 28.16 14.00
N ILE A 327 1.51 28.87 12.99
CA ILE A 327 1.62 28.32 11.62
C ILE A 327 3.08 27.89 11.45
N PRO A 328 3.37 26.64 11.00
CA PRO A 328 4.74 26.21 10.75
C PRO A 328 5.37 27.08 9.67
N GLU A 329 6.55 27.63 9.95
CA GLU A 329 7.34 28.41 9.00
C GLU A 329 8.08 27.49 8.02
N ALA A 330 8.60 28.06 6.93
CA ALA A 330 9.48 27.34 6.03
C ALA A 330 10.72 26.85 6.79
N GLU A 331 11.21 25.67 6.47
CA GLU A 331 12.40 25.06 7.08
C GLU A 331 12.28 24.82 8.62
N THR A 332 11.07 24.85 9.18
CA THR A 332 10.85 24.57 10.61
C THR A 332 9.87 23.43 10.81
N LEU A 333 10.09 22.62 11.85
CA LEU A 333 9.16 21.62 12.31
C LEU A 333 8.41 22.16 13.52
N LEU A 334 7.10 22.38 13.37
CA LEU A 334 6.25 22.71 14.52
C LEU A 334 5.96 21.46 15.33
N VAL A 335 6.28 21.52 16.63
CA VAL A 335 5.97 20.47 17.61
C VAL A 335 5.18 21.08 18.77
N GLU A 336 4.03 20.51 19.08
CA GLU A 336 3.19 20.93 20.20
C GLU A 336 3.05 19.82 21.22
N THR A 337 3.14 20.19 22.51
CA THR A 337 2.86 19.25 23.61
C THR A 337 1.75 19.80 24.49
N PHE A 338 0.76 18.97 24.82
CA PHE A 338 -0.38 19.37 25.64
C PHE A 338 -1.02 18.20 26.37
N PRO A 339 -1.64 18.43 27.55
CA PRO A 339 -2.46 17.44 28.23
C PRO A 339 -3.89 17.43 27.64
N ARG A 340 -4.49 16.22 27.56
CA ARG A 340 -5.91 16.05 27.26
C ARG A 340 -6.48 14.89 28.05
N GLY A 341 -7.36 15.20 28.99
CA GLY A 341 -7.87 14.22 29.95
C GLY A 341 -6.74 13.65 30.82
N THR A 342 -6.56 12.35 30.82
CA THR A 342 -5.51 11.64 31.56
C THR A 342 -4.26 11.36 30.75
N ARG A 343 -4.17 11.89 29.54
CA ARG A 343 -3.07 11.65 28.60
C ARG A 343 -2.34 12.95 28.26
N HIS A 344 -1.08 12.81 27.91
CA HIS A 344 -0.26 13.87 27.34
C HIS A 344 0.03 13.54 25.88
N PHE A 345 -0.01 14.52 25.02
CA PHE A 345 0.19 14.40 23.60
C PHE A 345 1.42 15.19 23.16
N LEU A 346 2.16 14.62 22.22
CA LEU A 346 3.13 15.29 21.39
C LEU A 346 2.61 15.21 19.96
N VAL A 347 2.46 16.35 19.30
CA VAL A 347 2.02 16.45 17.90
C VAL A 347 3.08 17.18 17.10
N ALA A 348 3.53 16.57 16.01
CA ALA A 348 4.46 17.20 15.08
C ALA A 348 3.80 17.31 13.69
N TYR A 349 4.17 18.36 12.95
CA TYR A 349 3.60 18.70 11.64
C TYR A 349 4.65 18.74 10.53
N PRO A 350 5.21 17.58 10.10
CA PRO A 350 6.26 17.55 9.09
C PRO A 350 5.75 17.83 7.67
N PHE A 351 4.52 17.48 7.32
CA PHE A 351 3.92 17.60 5.97
C PHE A 351 4.58 16.71 4.91
N GLU A 352 5.20 15.59 5.29
CA GLU A 352 5.96 14.70 4.38
C GLU A 352 5.17 13.45 3.95
N GLY A 353 3.88 13.41 4.24
CA GLY A 353 3.04 12.27 3.89
C GLY A 353 3.04 11.16 4.94
N ARG A 354 2.01 10.33 4.85
CA ARG A 354 1.72 9.31 5.87
C ARG A 354 2.81 8.25 6.04
N LEU A 355 3.49 7.85 4.97
CA LEU A 355 4.51 6.81 5.03
C LEU A 355 5.70 7.28 5.85
N ALA A 356 6.25 8.45 5.52
CA ALA A 356 7.32 9.09 6.26
C ALA A 356 6.93 9.33 7.73
N HIS A 357 5.72 9.86 7.96
CA HIS A 357 5.21 10.07 9.32
C HIS A 357 5.06 8.76 10.11
N THR A 358 4.75 7.64 9.47
CA THR A 358 4.66 6.35 10.14
C THR A 358 6.03 5.91 10.64
N THR A 359 7.05 5.98 9.78
CA THR A 359 8.43 5.65 10.15
C THR A 359 8.93 6.58 11.25
N LEU A 360 8.77 7.89 11.09
CA LEU A 360 9.16 8.88 12.09
C LEU A 360 8.47 8.65 13.43
N ALA A 361 7.14 8.44 13.44
CA ALA A 361 6.39 8.19 14.68
C ALA A 361 6.86 6.92 15.40
N MET A 362 7.24 5.88 14.67
CA MET A 362 7.79 4.66 15.26
C MET A 362 9.17 4.90 15.89
N LEU A 363 10.07 5.61 15.22
CA LEU A 363 11.39 5.97 15.73
C LEU A 363 11.28 6.86 16.96
N LEU A 364 10.44 7.91 16.90
CA LEU A 364 10.18 8.79 18.04
C LEU A 364 9.57 8.04 19.22
N THR A 365 8.66 7.11 18.99
CA THR A 365 8.08 6.26 20.04
C THR A 365 9.16 5.47 20.76
N ARG A 366 10.11 4.89 20.03
CA ARG A 366 11.24 4.16 20.61
C ARG A 366 12.16 5.08 21.42
N ARG A 367 12.49 6.28 20.92
CA ARG A 367 13.29 7.26 21.66
C ARG A 367 12.58 7.73 22.93
N LEU A 368 11.29 8.06 22.84
CA LEU A 368 10.48 8.42 24.01
C LEU A 368 10.43 7.32 25.06
N ASP A 369 10.42 6.06 24.64
CA ASP A 369 10.49 4.93 25.59
C ASP A 369 11.86 4.87 26.28
N ARG A 370 12.96 5.03 25.54
CA ARG A 370 14.33 5.14 26.11
C ARG A 370 14.50 6.34 27.04
N MET A 371 13.83 7.46 26.75
CA MET A 371 13.78 8.65 27.62
C MET A 371 12.87 8.46 28.83
N GLY A 372 12.25 7.28 28.99
CA GLY A 372 11.40 6.92 30.12
C GLY A 372 9.99 7.49 30.08
N VAL A 373 9.55 8.03 28.95
CA VAL A 373 8.19 8.59 28.80
C VAL A 373 7.12 7.49 28.76
N GLY A 374 7.43 6.33 28.19
CA GLY A 374 6.52 5.21 28.06
C GLY A 374 5.31 5.54 27.18
N PRO A 375 5.49 5.76 25.88
CA PRO A 375 4.40 6.07 24.94
C PRO A 375 3.41 4.90 24.86
N LEU A 376 2.13 5.21 24.76
CA LEU A 376 1.05 4.22 24.67
C LEU A 376 0.62 3.92 23.23
N GLY A 377 0.96 4.81 22.29
CA GLY A 377 0.62 4.66 20.89
C GLY A 377 0.82 5.95 20.11
N PHE A 378 0.58 5.85 18.80
CA PHE A 378 0.63 7.00 17.89
C PHE A 378 -0.45 6.91 16.82
N VAL A 379 -0.72 8.03 16.17
CA VAL A 379 -1.55 8.13 14.96
C VAL A 379 -0.86 9.08 13.98
N VAL A 380 -0.98 8.78 12.69
CA VAL A 380 -0.40 9.59 11.62
C VAL A 380 -1.45 9.97 10.58
N THR A 381 -1.27 11.15 10.02
CA THR A 381 -1.99 11.64 8.83
C THR A 381 -0.97 11.93 7.72
N ASP A 382 -1.43 12.43 6.58
CA ASP A 382 -0.53 12.88 5.52
C ASP A 382 0.23 14.18 5.89
N TYR A 383 -0.14 14.86 6.99
CA TYR A 383 0.38 16.18 7.39
C TYR A 383 1.00 16.22 8.78
N SER A 384 0.64 15.28 9.63
CA SER A 384 1.03 15.31 11.04
C SER A 384 1.11 13.92 11.64
N LEU A 385 1.82 13.83 12.74
CA LEU A 385 1.83 12.67 13.62
C LEU A 385 1.51 13.09 15.04
N ALA A 386 0.87 12.23 15.80
CA ALA A 386 0.60 12.43 17.22
C ALA A 386 0.97 11.19 18.01
N ILE A 387 1.71 11.38 19.09
CA ILE A 387 2.10 10.33 20.05
C ILE A 387 1.50 10.68 21.41
N TRP A 388 1.04 9.70 22.16
CA TRP A 388 0.48 9.95 23.49
C TRP A 388 1.03 9.03 24.55
N SER A 389 1.11 9.58 25.78
CA SER A 389 1.58 8.90 26.98
C SER A 389 0.72 9.28 28.19
N ILE A 390 0.85 8.53 29.29
CA ILE A 390 0.32 8.93 30.61
C ILE A 390 1.26 9.95 31.26
N ARG A 391 2.56 9.89 30.96
CA ARG A 391 3.56 10.80 31.53
C ARG A 391 3.60 12.12 30.79
N PRO A 392 3.90 13.24 31.48
CA PRO A 392 4.08 14.54 30.84
C PRO A 392 5.18 14.54 29.77
N MET A 393 5.00 15.35 28.74
CA MET A 393 5.93 15.52 27.62
C MET A 393 6.36 16.99 27.39
N HIS A 394 6.05 17.90 28.33
CA HIS A 394 6.33 19.35 28.18
C HIS A 394 7.80 19.72 28.43
N ASP A 395 8.56 18.88 29.17
CA ASP A 395 9.96 19.10 29.48
C ASP A 395 10.92 18.22 28.65
N LEU A 396 10.45 17.72 27.49
CA LEU A 396 11.30 16.89 26.62
C LEU A 396 12.40 17.75 25.99
N ASP A 397 13.60 17.18 25.93
CA ASP A 397 14.66 17.65 25.06
C ASP A 397 14.31 17.29 23.62
N LEU A 398 13.76 18.27 22.89
CA LEU A 398 13.32 18.07 21.51
C LEU A 398 14.52 17.90 20.56
N ASP A 399 15.64 18.54 20.82
CA ASP A 399 16.85 18.41 20.01
C ASP A 399 17.37 16.97 20.07
N ALA A 400 17.45 16.39 21.27
CA ALA A 400 17.82 14.99 21.44
C ALA A 400 16.76 14.02 20.86
N LEU A 401 15.48 14.39 20.93
CA LEU A 401 14.40 13.56 20.37
C LEU A 401 14.44 13.49 18.84
N PHE A 402 14.75 14.60 18.18
CA PHE A 402 14.78 14.72 16.72
C PHE A 402 16.21 14.70 16.13
N GLU A 403 17.18 14.24 16.88
CA GLU A 403 18.56 14.16 16.39
C GLU A 403 18.66 13.26 15.16
N PRO A 404 19.34 13.71 14.06
CA PRO A 404 19.37 13.00 12.77
C PRO A 404 19.93 11.59 12.80
N ASP A 405 20.71 11.21 13.83
CA ASP A 405 21.26 9.85 14.01
C ASP A 405 20.19 8.75 14.12
N MET A 406 18.90 9.14 14.33
CA MET A 406 17.79 8.18 14.32
C MET A 406 17.64 7.44 13.01
N LEU A 407 18.09 8.00 11.88
CA LEU A 407 18.02 7.37 10.57
C LEU A 407 19.14 6.34 10.34
N GLY A 408 20.15 6.28 11.23
CA GLY A 408 21.18 5.25 11.24
C GLY A 408 20.81 4.08 12.16
N ASP A 409 21.54 3.99 13.27
CA ASP A 409 21.48 2.87 14.22
C ASP A 409 20.06 2.59 14.78
N ASP A 410 19.26 3.64 15.00
CA ASP A 410 17.89 3.46 15.50
C ASP A 410 16.97 2.85 14.48
N LEU A 411 17.08 3.24 13.20
CA LEU A 411 16.29 2.68 12.10
C LEU A 411 16.69 1.23 11.85
N GLU A 412 17.98 0.92 11.74
CA GLU A 412 18.45 -0.45 11.54
C GLU A 412 18.01 -1.37 12.68
N ALA A 413 18.24 -0.97 13.92
CA ALA A 413 17.83 -1.73 15.09
C ALA A 413 16.30 -1.90 15.18
N TRP A 414 15.53 -0.89 14.74
CA TRP A 414 14.09 -0.98 14.69
C TRP A 414 13.61 -1.92 13.58
N LEU A 415 14.16 -1.81 12.37
CA LEU A 415 13.85 -2.69 11.25
C LEU A 415 14.13 -4.16 11.61
N GLU A 416 15.18 -4.40 12.39
CA GLU A 416 15.50 -5.73 12.88
C GLU A 416 14.44 -6.33 13.81
N GLU A 417 13.79 -5.55 14.63
CA GLU A 417 12.80 -5.99 15.62
C GLU A 417 11.38 -6.03 15.09
N THR A 418 11.09 -5.34 13.96
CA THR A 418 9.71 -5.16 13.51
C THR A 418 9.22 -6.27 12.59
N PHE A 419 7.91 -6.51 12.64
CA PHE A 419 7.23 -7.41 11.70
C PHE A 419 7.16 -6.82 10.27
N MET A 420 7.47 -5.52 10.07
CA MET A 420 7.46 -4.88 8.75
C MET A 420 8.48 -5.52 7.82
N MET A 421 9.67 -5.85 8.31
CA MET A 421 10.67 -6.59 7.54
C MET A 421 10.14 -7.94 7.04
N LYS A 422 9.41 -8.69 7.89
CA LYS A 422 8.77 -9.94 7.47
C LYS A 422 7.73 -9.71 6.39
N ARG A 423 6.99 -8.60 6.46
CA ARG A 423 6.00 -8.24 5.44
C ARG A 423 6.65 -7.86 4.11
N SER A 424 7.68 -7.00 4.13
CA SER A 424 8.44 -6.64 2.93
C SER A 424 9.13 -7.87 2.33
N PHE A 425 9.75 -8.71 3.16
CA PHE A 425 10.35 -9.97 2.72
C PHE A 425 9.34 -10.91 2.06
N ARG A 426 8.11 -10.97 2.55
CA ARG A 426 7.04 -11.77 1.93
C ARG A 426 6.80 -11.33 0.49
N ASN A 427 6.72 -10.02 0.25
CA ASN A 427 6.55 -9.48 -1.09
C ASN A 427 7.75 -9.81 -1.98
N CYS A 428 8.97 -9.55 -1.51
CA CYS A 428 10.20 -9.87 -2.26
C CYS A 428 10.30 -11.39 -2.57
N ALA A 429 9.95 -12.24 -1.61
CA ALA A 429 9.98 -13.70 -1.78
C ALA A 429 8.94 -14.21 -2.80
N LEU A 430 7.78 -13.56 -2.87
CA LEU A 430 6.77 -13.87 -3.89
C LEU A 430 7.18 -13.35 -5.26
N ILE A 431 7.63 -12.09 -5.36
CA ILE A 431 8.06 -11.46 -6.62
C ILE A 431 9.23 -12.23 -7.22
N SER A 432 10.28 -12.52 -6.44
CA SER A 432 11.44 -13.27 -6.91
C SER A 432 11.11 -14.75 -7.22
N GLY A 433 9.91 -15.23 -6.86
CA GLY A 433 9.51 -16.63 -6.99
C GLY A 433 10.23 -17.59 -6.02
N LEU A 434 10.86 -17.08 -4.95
CA LEU A 434 11.40 -17.93 -3.89
C LEU A 434 10.29 -18.70 -3.18
N ILE A 435 9.13 -18.04 -3.03
CA ILE A 435 7.87 -18.65 -2.57
C ILE A 435 6.85 -18.58 -3.69
N GLU A 436 6.22 -19.68 -4.00
CA GLU A 436 5.15 -19.78 -4.98
C GLU A 436 3.80 -19.80 -4.24
N GLN A 437 2.89 -18.93 -4.62
CA GLN A 437 1.52 -18.91 -4.12
C GLN A 437 0.63 -19.91 -4.87
N ARG A 438 0.78 -19.97 -6.19
CA ARG A 438 -0.03 -20.82 -7.07
C ARG A 438 0.77 -22.02 -7.58
N GLN A 439 0.14 -23.19 -7.56
CA GLN A 439 0.68 -24.44 -8.08
C GLN A 439 -0.41 -25.11 -8.95
N PRO A 440 -0.02 -26.02 -9.87
CA PRO A 440 -1.02 -26.75 -10.65
C PRO A 440 -2.03 -27.46 -9.73
N GLY A 441 -3.30 -27.07 -9.84
CA GLY A 441 -4.40 -27.63 -9.04
C GLY A 441 -4.48 -27.17 -7.59
N ALA A 442 -3.62 -26.25 -7.11
CA ALA A 442 -3.64 -25.76 -5.74
C ALA A 442 -3.19 -24.29 -5.65
N GLU A 443 -3.78 -23.57 -4.69
CA GLU A 443 -3.35 -22.22 -4.30
C GLU A 443 -3.16 -22.16 -2.79
N LYS A 444 -2.03 -21.61 -2.33
CA LYS A 444 -1.77 -21.40 -0.91
C LYS A 444 -2.62 -20.25 -0.41
N THR A 445 -3.17 -20.40 0.79
CA THR A 445 -3.82 -19.30 1.52
C THR A 445 -2.78 -18.24 1.93
N GLY A 446 -3.21 -17.02 2.20
CA GLY A 446 -2.34 -15.97 2.74
C GLY A 446 -1.61 -16.45 4.00
N ARG A 447 -2.31 -17.12 4.92
CA ARG A 447 -1.69 -17.70 6.13
C ARG A 447 -0.61 -18.75 5.83
N GLN A 448 -0.79 -19.59 4.82
CA GLN A 448 0.23 -20.57 4.41
C GLN A 448 1.44 -19.89 3.78
N VAL A 449 1.23 -18.85 3.00
CA VAL A 449 2.30 -18.02 2.43
C VAL A 449 3.07 -17.34 3.57
N THR A 450 2.36 -16.68 4.50
CA THR A 450 2.95 -16.02 5.68
C THR A 450 3.81 -16.97 6.47
N PHE A 451 3.27 -18.13 6.86
CA PHE A 451 4.05 -19.14 7.61
C PHE A 451 5.31 -19.60 6.85
N SER A 452 5.19 -19.85 5.54
CA SER A 452 6.33 -20.27 4.73
C SER A 452 7.39 -19.19 4.59
N THR A 453 6.99 -17.93 4.41
CA THR A 453 7.90 -16.78 4.29
C THR A 453 8.57 -16.45 5.61
N ASP A 454 7.84 -16.46 6.72
CA ASP A 454 8.39 -16.18 8.04
C ASP A 454 9.45 -17.20 8.45
N LEU A 455 9.19 -18.48 8.17
CA LEU A 455 10.17 -19.54 8.41
C LEU A 455 11.46 -19.32 7.59
N ILE A 456 11.35 -18.99 6.31
CA ILE A 456 12.52 -18.75 5.45
C ILE A 456 13.23 -17.47 5.91
N TYR A 457 12.50 -16.41 6.22
CA TYR A 457 13.06 -15.17 6.76
C TYR A 457 13.93 -15.42 8.00
N ASP A 458 13.41 -16.17 8.97
CA ASP A 458 14.13 -16.48 10.22
C ASP A 458 15.37 -17.36 9.95
N VAL A 459 15.31 -18.29 9.00
CA VAL A 459 16.46 -19.09 8.56
C VAL A 459 17.53 -18.23 7.89
N LEU A 460 17.14 -17.37 6.94
CA LEU A 460 18.07 -16.50 6.23
C LEU A 460 18.72 -15.50 7.19
N ARG A 461 17.96 -14.87 8.05
CA ARG A 461 18.46 -13.93 9.05
C ARG A 461 19.51 -14.56 9.98
N ARG A 462 19.32 -15.82 10.34
CA ARG A 462 20.22 -16.55 11.23
C ARG A 462 21.47 -17.09 10.54
N HIS A 463 21.36 -17.51 9.29
CA HIS A 463 22.42 -18.27 8.61
C HIS A 463 23.02 -17.58 7.39
N GLN A 464 22.39 -16.52 6.90
CA GLN A 464 22.84 -15.69 5.78
C GLN A 464 22.24 -14.28 5.89
N PRO A 465 22.67 -13.47 6.89
CA PRO A 465 22.11 -12.14 7.13
C PRO A 465 22.33 -11.18 5.95
N ASP A 466 23.34 -11.40 5.13
CA ASP A 466 23.66 -10.69 3.89
C ASP A 466 22.89 -11.20 2.66
N HIS A 467 21.88 -12.04 2.84
CA HIS A 467 21.09 -12.60 1.73
C HIS A 467 20.44 -11.49 0.89
N LEU A 468 20.53 -11.62 -0.44
CA LEU A 468 20.07 -10.62 -1.41
C LEU A 468 18.65 -10.12 -1.13
N LEU A 469 17.69 -11.00 -0.83
CA LEU A 469 16.32 -10.58 -0.55
C LEU A 469 16.16 -9.87 0.79
N LEU A 470 17.02 -10.11 1.79
CA LEU A 470 17.01 -9.34 3.03
C LEU A 470 17.50 -7.92 2.78
N ARG A 471 18.56 -7.74 1.98
CA ARG A 471 19.04 -6.41 1.53
C ARG A 471 18.01 -5.69 0.67
N THR A 472 17.34 -6.39 -0.25
CA THR A 472 16.26 -5.82 -1.07
C THR A 472 15.09 -5.34 -0.21
N CYS A 473 14.74 -6.07 0.85
CA CYS A 473 13.68 -5.64 1.78
C CYS A 473 14.04 -4.37 2.55
N LEU A 474 15.32 -4.21 2.91
CA LEU A 474 15.82 -2.98 3.53
C LEU A 474 15.64 -1.80 2.59
N LEU A 475 15.99 -1.94 1.32
CA LEU A 475 15.79 -0.88 0.31
C LEU A 475 14.31 -0.49 0.19
N TYR A 476 13.38 -1.43 0.10
CA TYR A 476 11.95 -1.12 0.07
C TYR A 476 11.41 -0.41 1.33
N THR A 477 12.09 -0.55 2.45
CA THR A 477 11.72 0.10 3.71
C THR A 477 12.50 1.38 3.95
N SER A 478 13.72 1.51 3.44
CA SER A 478 14.54 2.73 3.53
C SER A 478 14.14 3.76 2.46
N ASP A 479 13.82 3.36 1.24
CA ASP A 479 13.29 4.28 0.23
C ASP A 479 12.03 5.00 0.72
N ALA A 480 11.21 4.33 1.54
CA ALA A 480 10.09 4.98 2.24
C ALA A 480 10.54 5.96 3.34
N ALA A 481 11.80 5.93 3.77
CA ALA A 481 12.38 6.82 4.78
C ALA A 481 13.29 7.89 4.16
N ASP A 482 13.95 7.60 3.02
CA ASP A 482 14.80 8.54 2.29
C ASP A 482 14.00 9.59 1.48
N ASP A 483 12.71 9.37 1.26
CA ASP A 483 11.78 10.39 0.73
C ASP A 483 11.47 11.50 1.76
N THR A 484 12.15 11.51 2.91
CA THR A 484 12.14 12.62 3.87
C THR A 484 13.34 13.53 3.59
N PRO A 485 13.17 14.70 2.98
CA PRO A 485 14.21 15.73 3.03
C PRO A 485 14.45 16.13 4.49
N CYS A 486 15.72 16.07 4.89
CA CYS A 486 16.19 16.57 6.19
C CYS A 486 15.84 18.03 6.42
#